data_14b1340e504f517ff90f5226c3317342
#
_entry.id   14b1340e504f517ff90f5226c3317342
#
_cell.length_a   1.000
_cell.length_b   1.000
_cell.length_c   1.000
_cell.angle_alpha   90.00
_cell.angle_beta   90.00
_cell.angle_gamma   90.00
#
_symmetry.space_group_name_H-M   'P 1'
#
loop_
_entity.id
_entity.type
_entity.pdbx_description
1 polymer ?
#
loop_
_entity_poly.entity_id
_entity_poly.type
_entity_poly.pdbx_seq_one_letter_code
_entity_poly.pdbx_strand_id
1 'polypeptide(L)'
;MAARQRRFHDRLEAGGLLAEVVAGLVSPPVLVLGIPRGGVVVAARVAARLGAPLDVVVPRKVGAPGNPELAVGAVAEGVQAIDEPAVRRLGLDMAEVRAEAARQTAEVARRTAAYREGLPPLVLAGRTAVLVDDGVATGWTCAAAASYTRRAGATRVVVAVPVGPVGLAERLRPVVDDVVVLVTPDPYLNVGQAYERFPQVADDEVLRCLQEGRRGVRGAQG
;
A
#
# COMPACT_ATOMS: atom_id res chain seq x y z
N MET A 1 1.49 18.12 29.94
CA MET A 1 2.63 17.54 29.19
C MET A 1 2.04 16.71 28.06
N ALA A 2 2.20 17.14 26.81
CA ALA A 2 1.76 16.34 25.66
C ALA A 2 2.57 15.03 25.66
N ALA A 3 1.86 13.89 25.66
CA ALA A 3 2.52 12.60 25.52
C ALA A 3 3.38 12.63 24.25
N ARG A 4 4.68 12.37 24.40
CA ARG A 4 5.62 12.31 23.27
C ARG A 4 5.10 11.22 22.35
N GLN A 5 4.50 11.60 21.22
CA GLN A 5 4.01 10.63 20.23
C GLN A 5 5.20 9.74 19.82
N ARG A 6 4.97 8.44 19.80
CA ARG A 6 5.99 7.46 19.41
C ARG A 6 6.43 7.75 17.99
N ARG A 7 7.74 7.87 17.78
CA ARG A 7 8.38 7.96 16.45
C ARG A 7 9.19 6.69 16.22
N PHE A 8 9.15 6.19 15.01
CA PHE A 8 10.00 5.09 14.57
C PHE A 8 11.38 5.65 14.17
N HIS A 9 12.43 4.90 14.46
CA HIS A 9 13.75 5.28 13.98
C HIS A 9 13.77 5.33 12.44
N ASP A 10 13.27 4.28 11.79
CA ASP A 10 13.17 4.18 10.34
C ASP A 10 12.08 3.17 9.92
N ARG A 11 12.01 2.86 8.60
CA ARG A 11 11.06 1.87 8.06
C ARG A 11 11.32 0.45 8.52
N LEU A 12 12.58 0.10 8.86
CA LEU A 12 12.92 -1.25 9.30
C LEU A 12 12.36 -1.51 10.70
N GLU A 13 12.53 -0.56 11.63
CA GLU A 13 11.92 -0.65 12.95
C GLU A 13 10.39 -0.68 12.86
N ALA A 14 9.82 0.25 12.10
CA ALA A 14 8.37 0.32 11.89
C ALA A 14 7.81 -1.00 11.32
N GLY A 15 8.51 -1.58 10.34
CA GLY A 15 8.15 -2.86 9.74
C GLY A 15 8.24 -4.03 10.70
N GLY A 16 9.26 -4.05 11.57
CA GLY A 16 9.41 -5.08 12.60
C GLY A 16 8.24 -5.07 13.60
N LEU A 17 7.87 -3.88 14.08
CA LEU A 17 6.74 -3.72 14.99
C LEU A 17 5.39 -4.06 14.33
N LEU A 18 5.20 -3.63 13.09
CA LEU A 18 4.00 -3.95 12.31
C LEU A 18 3.86 -5.46 12.10
N ALA A 19 4.96 -6.13 11.82
CA ALA A 19 5.03 -7.56 11.57
C ALA A 19 4.51 -8.39 12.76
N GLU A 20 4.80 -7.99 14.01
CA GLU A 20 4.31 -8.68 15.21
C GLU A 20 2.79 -8.57 15.33
N VAL A 21 2.22 -7.40 15.06
CA VAL A 21 0.77 -7.20 15.11
C VAL A 21 0.07 -8.00 14.01
N VAL A 22 0.60 -7.95 12.78
CA VAL A 22 0.04 -8.67 11.64
C VAL A 22 0.12 -10.18 11.83
N ALA A 23 1.20 -10.69 12.43
CA ALA A 23 1.36 -12.12 12.72
C ALA A 23 0.29 -12.66 13.68
N GLY A 24 -0.23 -11.83 14.58
CA GLY A 24 -1.37 -12.19 15.45
C GLY A 24 -2.75 -12.13 14.77
N LEU A 25 -2.82 -11.53 13.57
CA LEU A 25 -4.10 -11.26 12.88
C LEU A 25 -4.38 -12.21 11.71
N VAL A 26 -3.35 -12.71 11.04
CA VAL A 26 -3.50 -13.47 9.80
C VAL A 26 -2.94 -14.89 9.92
N SER A 27 -3.54 -15.81 9.16
CA SER A 27 -3.09 -17.21 9.06
C SER A 27 -2.86 -17.59 7.60
N PRO A 28 -1.93 -18.50 7.30
CA PRO A 28 -1.70 -18.99 5.94
C PRO A 28 -2.96 -19.57 5.28
N PRO A 29 -3.06 -19.50 3.95
CA PRO A 29 -2.07 -18.96 3.02
C PRO A 29 -2.12 -17.43 2.88
N VAL A 30 -0.99 -16.78 3.06
CA VAL A 30 -0.84 -15.32 3.01
C VAL A 30 0.06 -14.91 1.83
N LEU A 31 -0.24 -13.77 1.20
CA LEU A 31 0.67 -13.05 0.31
C LEU A 31 0.81 -11.61 0.82
N VAL A 32 2.04 -11.18 1.07
CA VAL A 32 2.32 -9.79 1.45
C VAL A 32 2.61 -8.98 0.21
N LEU A 33 1.93 -7.84 0.08
CA LEU A 33 2.00 -6.93 -1.07
C LEU A 33 2.46 -5.56 -0.59
N GLY A 34 3.69 -5.18 -0.95
CA GLY A 34 4.19 -3.84 -0.67
C GLY A 34 3.67 -2.81 -1.67
N ILE A 35 3.26 -1.64 -1.18
CA ILE A 35 2.95 -0.48 -2.03
C ILE A 35 4.25 0.31 -2.25
N PRO A 36 4.78 0.42 -3.49
CA PRO A 36 6.06 1.05 -3.71
C PRO A 36 5.99 2.59 -3.56
N ARG A 37 7.05 3.23 -3.11
CA ARG A 37 8.36 2.58 -2.93
C ARG A 37 8.60 2.20 -1.47
N GLY A 38 8.34 3.11 -0.51
CA GLY A 38 8.66 2.92 0.90
C GLY A 38 7.94 1.75 1.57
N GLY A 39 6.70 1.47 1.15
CA GLY A 39 5.92 0.34 1.68
C GLY A 39 6.53 -1.02 1.41
N VAL A 40 7.34 -1.17 0.35
CA VAL A 40 8.02 -2.45 0.07
C VAL A 40 9.10 -2.78 1.13
N VAL A 41 9.79 -1.76 1.65
CA VAL A 41 10.79 -1.93 2.73
C VAL A 41 10.10 -2.42 4.01
N VAL A 42 8.96 -1.85 4.35
CA VAL A 42 8.13 -2.27 5.50
C VAL A 42 7.56 -3.68 5.26
N ALA A 43 7.02 -3.92 4.06
CA ALA A 43 6.44 -5.21 3.65
C ALA A 43 7.44 -6.37 3.72
N ALA A 44 8.70 -6.13 3.41
CA ALA A 44 9.76 -7.13 3.50
C ALA A 44 9.93 -7.66 4.94
N ARG A 45 9.80 -6.78 5.95
CA ARG A 45 9.85 -7.19 7.37
C ARG A 45 8.62 -8.02 7.75
N VAL A 46 7.44 -7.60 7.29
CA VAL A 46 6.19 -8.34 7.52
C VAL A 46 6.24 -9.72 6.85
N ALA A 47 6.66 -9.80 5.60
CA ALA A 47 6.78 -11.05 4.86
C ALA A 47 7.76 -12.03 5.53
N ALA A 48 8.93 -11.53 5.94
CA ALA A 48 9.94 -12.33 6.64
C ALA A 48 9.40 -12.91 7.95
N ARG A 49 8.69 -12.10 8.75
CA ARG A 49 8.10 -12.56 10.03
C ARG A 49 7.01 -13.59 9.85
N LEU A 50 6.20 -13.47 8.78
CA LEU A 50 5.13 -14.40 8.47
C LEU A 50 5.61 -15.67 7.74
N GLY A 51 6.86 -15.72 7.27
CA GLY A 51 7.31 -16.76 6.34
C GLY A 51 6.50 -16.76 5.03
N ALA A 52 5.95 -15.62 4.64
CA ALA A 52 5.04 -15.47 3.50
C ALA A 52 5.78 -14.90 2.27
N PRO A 53 5.32 -15.22 1.05
CA PRO A 53 5.82 -14.58 -0.16
C PRO A 53 5.61 -13.06 -0.13
N LEU A 54 6.59 -12.33 -0.69
CA LEU A 54 6.53 -10.88 -0.91
C LEU A 54 6.37 -10.61 -2.40
N ASP A 55 5.42 -9.75 -2.74
CA ASP A 55 5.28 -9.17 -4.08
C ASP A 55 4.89 -7.69 -3.96
N VAL A 56 4.57 -7.04 -5.06
CA VAL A 56 4.27 -5.61 -5.13
C VAL A 56 2.92 -5.37 -5.79
N VAL A 57 2.21 -4.36 -5.32
CA VAL A 57 1.06 -3.78 -6.03
C VAL A 57 1.31 -2.28 -6.19
N VAL A 58 1.10 -1.78 -7.41
CA VAL A 58 1.42 -0.39 -7.77
C VAL A 58 0.14 0.42 -7.98
N PRO A 59 -0.43 1.03 -6.94
CA PRO A 59 -1.51 2.00 -7.10
C PRO A 59 -0.94 3.41 -7.39
N ARG A 60 -1.77 4.25 -8.01
CA ARG A 60 -1.47 5.66 -8.24
C ARG A 60 -2.69 6.51 -7.94
N LYS A 61 -2.52 7.63 -7.22
CA LYS A 61 -3.59 8.62 -7.06
C LYS A 61 -3.91 9.27 -8.42
N VAL A 62 -5.17 9.60 -8.63
CA VAL A 62 -5.65 10.47 -9.71
C VAL A 62 -5.88 11.84 -9.11
N GLY A 63 -5.03 12.80 -9.49
CA GLY A 63 -5.14 14.19 -9.05
C GLY A 63 -6.23 14.94 -9.80
N ALA A 64 -6.78 15.96 -9.16
CA ALA A 64 -7.73 16.87 -9.83
C ALA A 64 -7.02 17.67 -10.93
N PRO A 65 -7.70 17.95 -12.06
CA PRO A 65 -7.20 18.89 -13.07
C PRO A 65 -6.79 20.22 -12.43
N GLY A 66 -5.58 20.69 -12.74
CA GLY A 66 -5.02 21.91 -12.17
C GLY A 66 -4.52 21.81 -10.72
N ASN A 67 -4.79 20.71 -9.99
CA ASN A 67 -4.30 20.49 -8.63
C ASN A 67 -3.94 19.00 -8.39
N PRO A 68 -2.74 18.55 -8.76
CA PRO A 68 -2.33 17.13 -8.63
C PRO A 68 -2.30 16.60 -7.19
N GLU A 69 -2.21 17.50 -6.19
CA GLU A 69 -2.19 17.10 -4.79
C GLU A 69 -3.60 16.78 -4.25
N LEU A 70 -4.65 17.32 -4.86
CA LEU A 70 -6.03 17.00 -4.53
C LEU A 70 -6.43 15.68 -5.21
N ALA A 71 -6.38 14.57 -4.49
CA ALA A 71 -6.78 13.28 -5.02
C ALA A 71 -8.31 13.18 -5.18
N VAL A 72 -8.75 12.85 -6.39
CA VAL A 72 -10.17 12.58 -6.73
C VAL A 72 -10.40 11.12 -7.12
N GLY A 73 -9.39 10.28 -6.91
CA GLY A 73 -9.46 8.85 -7.17
C GLY A 73 -8.09 8.20 -7.11
N ALA A 74 -8.04 6.94 -7.47
CA ALA A 74 -6.81 6.18 -7.66
C ALA A 74 -6.99 5.07 -8.71
N VAL A 75 -5.88 4.63 -9.27
CA VAL A 75 -5.80 3.52 -10.20
C VAL A 75 -4.81 2.46 -9.70
N ALA A 76 -5.07 1.21 -10.03
CA ALA A 76 -4.16 0.09 -9.90
C ALA A 76 -4.28 -0.75 -11.18
N GLU A 77 -3.53 -1.84 -11.31
CA GLU A 77 -3.59 -2.69 -12.50
C GLU A 77 -5.03 -3.16 -12.79
N GLY A 78 -5.61 -2.73 -13.92
CA GLY A 78 -6.98 -3.06 -14.31
C GLY A 78 -8.10 -2.48 -13.43
N VAL A 79 -7.78 -1.56 -12.51
CA VAL A 79 -8.74 -0.92 -11.60
C VAL A 79 -8.63 0.59 -11.69
N GLN A 80 -9.81 1.24 -11.81
CA GLN A 80 -9.96 2.69 -11.65
C GLN A 80 -11.05 2.95 -10.62
N ALA A 81 -10.71 3.69 -9.57
CA ALA A 81 -11.63 4.12 -8.52
C ALA A 81 -11.67 5.66 -8.52
N ILE A 82 -12.72 6.24 -9.09
CA ILE A 82 -12.94 7.70 -9.13
C ILE A 82 -14.05 8.07 -8.15
N ASP A 83 -13.81 9.10 -7.34
CA ASP A 83 -14.82 9.71 -6.49
C ASP A 83 -15.71 10.67 -7.32
N GLU A 84 -16.64 10.09 -8.08
CA GLU A 84 -17.55 10.88 -8.91
C GLU A 84 -18.35 11.92 -8.11
N PRO A 85 -18.84 11.64 -6.89
CA PRO A 85 -19.45 12.67 -6.03
C PRO A 85 -18.50 13.84 -5.74
N ALA A 86 -17.22 13.58 -5.44
CA ALA A 86 -16.24 14.65 -5.22
C ALA A 86 -15.97 15.44 -6.50
N VAL A 87 -15.80 14.75 -7.64
CA VAL A 87 -15.61 15.40 -8.96
C VAL A 87 -16.75 16.39 -9.25
N ARG A 88 -18.01 15.96 -9.05
CA ARG A 88 -19.19 16.83 -9.24
C ARG A 88 -19.20 17.99 -8.26
N ARG A 89 -18.95 17.74 -6.98
CA ARG A 89 -18.94 18.79 -5.93
C ARG A 89 -17.88 19.86 -6.16
N LEU A 90 -16.75 19.46 -6.73
CA LEU A 90 -15.63 20.35 -7.05
C LEU A 90 -15.79 21.04 -8.42
N GLY A 91 -16.85 20.74 -9.18
CA GLY A 91 -17.08 21.32 -10.50
C GLY A 91 -16.03 20.92 -11.56
N LEU A 92 -15.39 19.76 -11.39
CA LEU A 92 -14.34 19.29 -12.30
C LEU A 92 -14.94 18.60 -13.53
N ASP A 93 -14.27 18.75 -14.68
CA ASP A 93 -14.65 18.01 -15.89
C ASP A 93 -14.29 16.53 -15.75
N MET A 94 -15.28 15.66 -15.83
CA MET A 94 -15.12 14.23 -15.77
C MET A 94 -14.24 13.68 -16.92
N ALA A 95 -14.26 14.31 -18.09
CA ALA A 95 -13.42 13.91 -19.21
C ALA A 95 -11.93 14.17 -18.90
N GLU A 96 -11.60 15.30 -18.30
CA GLU A 96 -10.23 15.60 -17.85
C GLU A 96 -9.76 14.64 -16.74
N VAL A 97 -10.63 14.33 -15.76
CA VAL A 97 -10.34 13.35 -14.69
C VAL A 97 -10.07 11.96 -15.28
N ARG A 98 -10.87 11.51 -16.25
CA ARG A 98 -10.67 10.23 -16.93
C ARG A 98 -9.39 10.20 -17.75
N ALA A 99 -9.03 11.31 -18.41
CA ALA A 99 -7.77 11.45 -19.13
C ALA A 99 -6.56 11.33 -18.17
N GLU A 100 -6.65 11.95 -16.98
CA GLU A 100 -5.61 11.79 -15.95
C GLU A 100 -5.55 10.34 -15.43
N ALA A 101 -6.68 9.70 -15.18
CA ALA A 101 -6.74 8.30 -14.78
C ALA A 101 -6.08 7.39 -15.83
N ALA A 102 -6.29 7.63 -17.13
CA ALA A 102 -5.63 6.89 -18.20
C ALA A 102 -4.10 7.10 -18.19
N ARG A 103 -3.62 8.32 -18.00
CA ARG A 103 -2.16 8.59 -17.85
C ARG A 103 -1.57 7.83 -16.66
N GLN A 104 -2.24 7.87 -15.51
CA GLN A 104 -1.78 7.15 -14.32
C GLN A 104 -1.84 5.62 -14.51
N THR A 105 -2.82 5.10 -15.25
CA THR A 105 -2.90 3.66 -15.59
C THR A 105 -1.70 3.22 -16.44
N ALA A 106 -1.28 4.02 -17.41
CA ALA A 106 -0.07 3.73 -18.20
C ALA A 106 1.19 3.71 -17.32
N GLU A 107 1.31 4.64 -16.37
CA GLU A 107 2.43 4.66 -15.42
C GLU A 107 2.39 3.48 -14.45
N VAL A 108 1.20 3.04 -14.01
CA VAL A 108 1.02 1.79 -13.23
C VAL A 108 1.58 0.61 -14.01
N ALA A 109 1.17 0.44 -15.26
CA ALA A 109 1.63 -0.66 -16.12
C ALA A 109 3.16 -0.66 -16.28
N ARG A 110 3.73 0.52 -16.57
CA ARG A 110 5.19 0.68 -16.71
C ARG A 110 5.95 0.29 -15.43
N ARG A 111 5.51 0.74 -14.26
CA ARG A 111 6.15 0.41 -12.97
C ARG A 111 5.95 -1.04 -12.58
N THR A 112 4.74 -1.58 -12.79
CA THR A 112 4.47 -2.99 -12.52
C THR A 112 5.38 -3.88 -13.35
N ALA A 113 5.55 -3.58 -14.65
CA ALA A 113 6.48 -4.30 -15.51
C ALA A 113 7.93 -4.24 -14.97
N ALA A 114 8.40 -3.07 -14.54
CA ALA A 114 9.76 -2.91 -14.02
C ALA A 114 10.00 -3.70 -12.71
N TYR A 115 9.05 -3.70 -11.77
CA TYR A 115 9.20 -4.41 -10.48
C TYR A 115 8.91 -5.91 -10.57
N ARG A 116 8.13 -6.34 -11.56
CA ARG A 116 7.69 -7.73 -11.73
C ARG A 116 8.21 -8.36 -13.03
N GLU A 117 9.31 -7.83 -13.58
CA GLU A 117 9.92 -8.35 -14.80
C GLU A 117 10.18 -9.87 -14.71
N GLY A 118 9.73 -10.60 -15.72
CA GLY A 118 9.88 -12.05 -15.81
C GLY A 118 8.99 -12.86 -14.85
N LEU A 119 8.08 -12.23 -14.10
CA LEU A 119 7.18 -12.94 -13.19
C LEU A 119 5.81 -13.22 -13.84
N PRO A 120 5.17 -14.35 -13.46
CA PRO A 120 3.80 -14.62 -13.87
C PRO A 120 2.83 -13.58 -13.26
N PRO A 121 1.60 -13.48 -13.80
CA PRO A 121 0.55 -12.67 -13.19
C PRO A 121 0.37 -12.98 -11.70
N LEU A 122 -0.05 -11.98 -10.93
CA LEU A 122 -0.29 -12.13 -9.50
C LEU A 122 -1.49 -13.06 -9.26
N VAL A 123 -1.28 -14.13 -8.50
CA VAL A 123 -2.35 -15.09 -8.15
C VAL A 123 -2.70 -14.92 -6.68
N LEU A 124 -3.91 -14.42 -6.41
CA LEU A 124 -4.44 -14.15 -5.07
C LEU A 124 -5.59 -15.09 -4.67
N ALA A 125 -6.03 -15.95 -5.59
CA ALA A 125 -7.13 -16.89 -5.32
C ALA A 125 -6.85 -17.75 -4.09
N GLY A 126 -7.79 -17.75 -3.13
CA GLY A 126 -7.71 -18.52 -1.90
C GLY A 126 -6.72 -17.98 -0.85
N ARG A 127 -6.15 -16.79 -1.03
CA ARG A 127 -5.14 -16.22 -0.13
C ARG A 127 -5.67 -14.99 0.62
N THR A 128 -5.12 -14.79 1.82
CA THR A 128 -5.16 -13.50 2.49
C THR A 128 -4.10 -12.59 1.88
N ALA A 129 -4.51 -11.43 1.35
CA ALA A 129 -3.61 -10.38 0.89
C ALA A 129 -3.35 -9.39 2.02
N VAL A 130 -2.08 -9.19 2.40
CA VAL A 130 -1.66 -8.15 3.35
C VAL A 130 -1.01 -7.03 2.56
N LEU A 131 -1.75 -5.92 2.41
CA LEU A 131 -1.29 -4.69 1.76
C LEU A 131 -0.52 -3.84 2.76
N VAL A 132 0.74 -3.54 2.46
CA VAL A 132 1.63 -2.80 3.36
C VAL A 132 2.14 -1.55 2.68
N ASP A 133 2.03 -0.41 3.38
CA ASP A 133 2.66 0.85 3.01
C ASP A 133 3.50 1.39 4.18
N ASP A 134 4.39 2.35 3.96
CA ASP A 134 5.17 3.02 5.00
C ASP A 134 4.36 4.08 5.77
N GLY A 135 3.21 4.43 5.27
CA GLY A 135 2.21 5.29 5.92
C GLY A 135 1.16 5.76 4.93
N VAL A 136 0.01 6.13 5.46
CA VAL A 136 -1.14 6.52 4.64
C VAL A 136 -1.59 7.93 5.00
N ALA A 137 -1.76 8.79 4.00
CA ALA A 137 -2.34 10.12 4.18
C ALA A 137 -3.87 10.11 3.96
N THR A 138 -4.33 9.81 2.76
CA THR A 138 -5.76 9.87 2.40
C THR A 138 -6.44 8.50 2.30
N GLY A 139 -5.67 7.44 2.05
CA GLY A 139 -6.17 6.08 1.86
C GLY A 139 -6.52 5.69 0.41
N TRP A 140 -6.52 6.64 -0.54
CA TRP A 140 -6.90 6.35 -1.93
C TRP A 140 -6.04 5.26 -2.59
N THR A 141 -4.73 5.31 -2.39
CA THR A 141 -3.80 4.30 -2.93
C THR A 141 -4.07 2.92 -2.32
N CYS A 142 -4.29 2.86 -1.00
CA CYS A 142 -4.65 1.61 -0.32
C CYS A 142 -6.00 1.07 -0.82
N ALA A 143 -7.00 1.94 -1.02
CA ALA A 143 -8.31 1.53 -1.53
C ALA A 143 -8.22 0.96 -2.96
N ALA A 144 -7.44 1.59 -3.85
CA ALA A 144 -7.21 1.07 -5.20
C ALA A 144 -6.46 -0.27 -5.19
N ALA A 145 -5.42 -0.40 -4.37
CA ALA A 145 -4.70 -1.64 -4.18
C ALA A 145 -5.61 -2.76 -3.63
N ALA A 146 -6.45 -2.46 -2.64
CA ALA A 146 -7.41 -3.39 -2.07
C ALA A 146 -8.44 -3.85 -3.10
N SER A 147 -8.98 -2.93 -3.89
CA SER A 147 -9.92 -3.25 -4.97
C SER A 147 -9.29 -4.14 -6.02
N TYR A 148 -8.03 -3.88 -6.39
CA TYR A 148 -7.29 -4.75 -7.30
C TYR A 148 -7.10 -6.16 -6.71
N THR A 149 -6.63 -6.28 -5.47
CA THR A 149 -6.38 -7.58 -4.83
C THR A 149 -7.66 -8.40 -4.66
N ARG A 150 -8.77 -7.75 -4.37
CA ARG A 150 -10.10 -8.39 -4.31
C ARG A 150 -10.50 -8.95 -5.69
N ARG A 151 -10.35 -8.18 -6.75
CA ARG A 151 -10.62 -8.61 -8.13
C ARG A 151 -9.68 -9.72 -8.60
N ALA A 152 -8.44 -9.74 -8.11
CA ALA A 152 -7.48 -10.81 -8.37
C ALA A 152 -7.75 -12.09 -7.55
N GLY A 153 -8.83 -12.14 -6.78
CA GLY A 153 -9.33 -13.32 -6.11
C GLY A 153 -8.93 -13.49 -4.64
N ALA A 154 -8.39 -12.44 -4.00
CA ALA A 154 -8.08 -12.50 -2.57
C ALA A 154 -9.35 -12.78 -1.75
N THR A 155 -9.31 -13.77 -0.86
CA THR A 155 -10.40 -14.13 0.04
C THR A 155 -10.53 -13.19 1.21
N ARG A 156 -9.42 -12.61 1.65
CA ARG A 156 -9.34 -11.59 2.69
C ARG A 156 -8.30 -10.53 2.31
N VAL A 157 -8.59 -9.26 2.58
CA VAL A 157 -7.69 -8.14 2.34
C VAL A 157 -7.47 -7.39 3.64
N VAL A 158 -6.21 -7.32 4.08
CA VAL A 158 -5.77 -6.58 5.26
C VAL A 158 -4.88 -5.44 4.81
N VAL A 159 -5.14 -4.23 5.28
CA VAL A 159 -4.22 -3.10 5.12
C VAL A 159 -3.44 -2.94 6.42
N ALA A 160 -2.12 -2.90 6.33
CA ALA A 160 -1.23 -2.77 7.48
C ALA A 160 -0.22 -1.66 7.23
N VAL A 161 -0.23 -0.62 8.08
CA VAL A 161 0.64 0.54 7.96
C VAL A 161 1.17 0.99 9.32
N PRO A 162 2.43 1.47 9.42
CA PRO A 162 2.96 2.00 10.65
C PRO A 162 2.26 3.28 11.10
N VAL A 163 1.85 4.15 10.15
CA VAL A 163 1.25 5.45 10.45
C VAL A 163 0.10 5.78 9.52
N GLY A 164 -0.97 6.32 10.09
CA GLY A 164 -2.13 6.78 9.35
C GLY A 164 -2.97 7.76 10.17
N PRO A 165 -3.86 8.52 9.53
CA PRO A 165 -4.75 9.45 10.24
C PRO A 165 -5.84 8.70 11.01
N VAL A 166 -6.39 9.35 12.02
CA VAL A 166 -7.63 8.90 12.67
C VAL A 166 -8.73 8.72 11.62
N GLY A 167 -9.54 7.65 11.76
CA GLY A 167 -10.62 7.35 10.82
C GLY A 167 -10.17 6.64 9.52
N LEU A 168 -8.91 6.21 9.40
CA LEU A 168 -8.44 5.47 8.22
C LEU A 168 -9.18 4.14 8.07
N ALA A 169 -9.42 3.42 9.17
CA ALA A 169 -10.10 2.14 9.15
C ALA A 169 -11.55 2.26 8.62
N GLU A 170 -12.28 3.27 9.07
CA GLU A 170 -13.65 3.55 8.62
C GLU A 170 -13.71 3.87 7.13
N ARG A 171 -12.72 4.63 6.63
CA ARG A 171 -12.62 4.98 5.21
C ARG A 171 -12.33 3.77 4.32
N LEU A 172 -11.51 2.84 4.79
CA LEU A 172 -11.13 1.66 4.02
C LEU A 172 -12.09 0.48 4.17
N ARG A 173 -12.96 0.48 5.19
CA ARG A 173 -13.94 -0.60 5.48
C ARG A 173 -14.74 -1.09 4.27
N PRO A 174 -15.15 -0.24 3.29
CA PRO A 174 -15.89 -0.75 2.12
C PRO A 174 -15.10 -1.70 1.22
N VAL A 175 -13.76 -1.70 1.29
CA VAL A 175 -12.90 -2.45 0.35
C VAL A 175 -11.90 -3.39 1.03
N VAL A 176 -11.78 -3.34 2.38
CA VAL A 176 -10.89 -4.20 3.17
C VAL A 176 -11.63 -4.89 4.32
N ASP A 177 -11.09 -5.99 4.80
CA ASP A 177 -11.63 -6.71 5.96
C ASP A 177 -11.07 -6.17 7.26
N ASP A 178 -9.77 -5.82 7.28
CA ASP A 178 -9.09 -5.30 8.46
C ASP A 178 -8.11 -4.19 8.11
N VAL A 179 -7.89 -3.30 9.07
CA VAL A 179 -6.89 -2.23 9.00
C VAL A 179 -6.06 -2.22 10.28
N VAL A 180 -4.74 -2.33 10.13
CA VAL A 180 -3.76 -2.19 11.21
C VAL A 180 -3.03 -0.87 11.05
N VAL A 181 -3.08 -0.02 12.06
CA VAL A 181 -2.31 1.23 12.15
C VAL A 181 -1.62 1.26 13.50
N LEU A 182 -0.29 1.38 13.53
CA LEU A 182 0.45 1.40 14.80
C LEU A 182 0.39 2.75 15.50
N VAL A 183 0.45 3.85 14.73
CA VAL A 183 0.49 5.22 15.26
C VAL A 183 -0.44 6.11 14.44
N THR A 184 -1.26 6.87 15.14
CA THR A 184 -2.15 7.89 14.56
C THR A 184 -1.80 9.25 15.16
N PRO A 185 -0.85 10.01 14.56
CA PRO A 185 -0.48 11.32 15.08
C PRO A 185 -1.65 12.30 15.05
N ASP A 186 -1.73 13.15 16.07
CA ASP A 186 -2.68 14.26 16.12
C ASP A 186 -1.93 15.55 16.54
N PRO A 187 -1.84 16.59 15.69
CA PRO A 187 -2.34 16.65 14.32
C PRO A 187 -1.57 15.74 13.35
N TYR A 188 -2.29 15.18 12.37
CA TYR A 188 -1.68 14.44 11.27
C TYR A 188 -1.24 15.41 10.16
N LEU A 189 0.05 15.58 9.96
CA LEU A 189 0.62 16.48 8.95
C LEU A 189 1.06 15.73 7.69
N ASN A 190 1.86 14.68 7.87
CA ASN A 190 2.36 13.82 6.80
C ASN A 190 2.92 12.51 7.39
N VAL A 191 3.21 11.54 6.53
CA VAL A 191 3.77 10.24 6.93
C VAL A 191 5.12 10.39 7.64
N GLY A 192 6.00 11.26 7.13
CA GLY A 192 7.38 11.40 7.63
C GLY A 192 7.47 11.88 9.08
N GLN A 193 6.43 12.54 9.61
CA GLN A 193 6.43 13.01 11.00
C GLN A 193 6.56 11.88 12.03
N ALA A 194 6.15 10.66 11.67
CA ALA A 194 6.24 9.49 12.53
C ALA A 194 7.61 8.79 12.49
N TYR A 195 8.56 9.31 11.71
CA TYR A 195 9.89 8.74 11.53
C TYR A 195 10.98 9.74 11.94
N GLU A 196 12.08 9.23 12.49
CA GLU A 196 13.31 10.02 12.71
C GLU A 196 14.13 10.13 11.42
N ARG A 197 14.20 9.01 10.68
CA ARG A 197 14.89 8.89 9.40
C ARG A 197 13.93 8.39 8.33
N PHE A 198 13.59 9.25 7.37
CA PHE A 198 12.63 8.95 6.31
C PHE A 198 13.16 9.35 4.91
N PRO A 199 14.33 8.79 4.49
CA PRO A 199 14.87 9.08 3.15
C PRO A 199 13.95 8.55 2.06
N GLN A 200 14.09 9.10 0.85
CA GLN A 200 13.42 8.52 -0.31
C GLN A 200 14.02 7.13 -0.62
N VAL A 201 13.14 6.17 -0.90
CA VAL A 201 13.52 4.82 -1.33
C VAL A 201 13.71 4.83 -2.85
N ALA A 202 14.83 4.32 -3.32
CA ALA A 202 15.13 4.17 -4.74
C ALA A 202 14.50 2.89 -5.32
N ASP A 203 14.30 2.85 -6.64
CA ASP A 203 13.72 1.68 -7.30
C ASP A 203 14.62 0.43 -7.14
N ASP A 204 15.96 0.61 -7.12
CA ASP A 204 16.91 -0.48 -6.86
C ASP A 204 16.75 -1.10 -5.47
N GLU A 205 16.40 -0.28 -4.47
CA GLU A 205 16.12 -0.79 -3.12
C GLU A 205 14.83 -1.61 -3.11
N VAL A 206 13.81 -1.17 -3.83
CA VAL A 206 12.56 -1.94 -4.01
C VAL A 206 12.86 -3.30 -4.65
N LEU A 207 13.63 -3.32 -5.73
CA LEU A 207 14.01 -4.56 -6.43
C LEU A 207 14.80 -5.52 -5.52
N ARG A 208 15.74 -5.00 -4.72
CA ARG A 208 16.49 -5.82 -3.74
C ARG A 208 15.55 -6.46 -2.71
N CYS A 209 14.65 -5.68 -2.09
CA CYS A 209 13.69 -6.21 -1.12
C CYS A 209 12.81 -7.32 -1.73
N LEU A 210 12.32 -7.12 -2.97
CA LEU A 210 11.52 -8.12 -3.66
C LEU A 210 12.31 -9.41 -3.96
N GLN A 211 13.57 -9.29 -4.38
CA GLN A 211 14.44 -10.45 -4.66
C GLN A 211 14.75 -11.24 -3.38
N GLU A 212 15.06 -10.57 -2.29
CA GLU A 212 15.34 -11.20 -0.99
C GLU A 212 14.11 -11.92 -0.44
N GLY A 213 12.94 -11.26 -0.49
CA GLY A 213 11.68 -11.86 -0.03
C GLY A 213 11.28 -13.12 -0.82
N ARG A 214 11.63 -13.19 -2.11
CA ARG A 214 11.39 -14.38 -2.95
C ARG A 214 12.33 -15.53 -2.65
N ARG A 215 13.60 -15.24 -2.28
CA ARG A 215 14.59 -16.27 -1.90
C ARG A 215 14.25 -16.91 -0.56
N GLY A 216 13.79 -16.14 0.41
CA GLY A 216 13.45 -16.62 1.74
C GLY A 216 12.37 -17.71 1.74
N VAL A 217 11.38 -17.60 0.84
CA VAL A 217 10.30 -18.60 0.73
C VAL A 217 10.77 -19.90 0.07
N ARG A 218 11.70 -19.84 -0.89
CA ARG A 218 12.23 -21.04 -1.56
C ARG A 218 13.10 -21.89 -0.62
N GLY A 219 13.82 -21.27 0.31
CA GLY A 219 14.65 -21.97 1.29
C GLY A 219 13.86 -22.61 2.45
N ALA A 220 12.61 -22.21 2.67
CA ALA A 220 11.76 -22.78 3.74
C ALA A 220 10.92 -23.99 3.28
N GLN A 221 10.93 -24.31 1.98
CA GLN A 221 10.17 -25.44 1.38
C GLN A 221 11.06 -26.62 0.97
N GLY A 222 12.36 -26.57 1.25
CA GLY A 222 13.33 -27.64 1.08
C GLY A 222 13.83 -28.10 2.43
#